data_948fd057716230f524faa444e9e39064
#
_entry.id   948fd057716230f524faa444e9e39064
#
_cell.length_a   1.000
_cell.length_b   1.000
_cell.length_c   1.000
_cell.angle_alpha   90.00
_cell.angle_beta   90.00
_cell.angle_gamma   90.00
#
_symmetry.space_group_name_H-M   'P 1'
#
loop_
_entity.id
_entity.type
_entity.pdbx_description
1 polymer ?
#
loop_
_entity_poly.entity_id
_entity_poly.type
_entity_poly.pdbx_seq_one_letter_code
_entity_poly.pdbx_strand_id
1 'polypeptide(L)'
;MQGFLDYVVKGLVSHPEAVTVTPVERDGTTIFELRLHPDDVGKVIGRQGMTINALRALLLAGSAKKGVRCSLEIVEEKLAR
;
A
#
# COMPACT_ATOMS: atom_id res chain seq x y z
N MET A 1 -10.65 0.03 -4.78
CA MET A 1 -9.60 0.31 -3.76
C MET A 1 -8.22 0.34 -4.36
N GLN A 2 -7.93 -0.57 -5.29
CA GLN A 2 -6.60 -0.61 -5.90
C GLN A 2 -6.25 0.70 -6.60
N GLY A 3 -7.18 1.25 -7.36
CA GLY A 3 -6.94 2.51 -8.06
C GLY A 3 -6.70 3.68 -7.14
N PHE A 4 -7.39 3.69 -6.00
CA PHE A 4 -7.20 4.72 -4.99
C PHE A 4 -5.79 4.64 -4.40
N LEU A 5 -5.35 3.44 -4.04
CA LEU A 5 -4.02 3.24 -3.48
C LEU A 5 -2.93 3.62 -4.48
N ASP A 6 -3.12 3.20 -5.73
CA ASP A 6 -2.16 3.51 -6.79
C ASP A 6 -2.02 5.02 -6.96
N TYR A 7 -3.14 5.73 -7.02
CA TYR A 7 -3.14 7.17 -7.19
C TYR A 7 -2.45 7.89 -6.02
N VAL A 8 -2.82 7.53 -4.80
CA VAL A 8 -2.28 8.21 -3.62
C VAL A 8 -0.79 7.94 -3.49
N VAL A 9 -0.39 6.68 -3.65
CA VAL A 9 1.01 6.32 -3.48
C VAL A 9 1.88 6.98 -4.54
N LYS A 10 1.42 7.00 -5.79
CA LYS A 10 2.18 7.66 -6.85
C LYS A 10 2.36 9.14 -6.61
N GLY A 11 1.41 9.76 -5.90
CA GLY A 11 1.54 11.16 -5.54
C GLY A 11 2.55 11.44 -4.42
N LEU A 12 2.95 10.41 -3.68
CA LEU A 12 3.88 10.56 -2.55
C LEU A 12 5.32 10.27 -2.90
N VAL A 13 5.57 9.54 -3.97
CA VAL A 13 6.90 8.98 -4.25
C VAL A 13 7.63 9.76 -5.33
N SER A 14 8.95 9.56 -5.37
CA SER A 14 9.79 10.13 -6.42
C SER A 14 9.90 9.22 -7.64
N HIS A 15 9.59 7.94 -7.48
CA HIS A 15 9.69 6.95 -8.56
C HIS A 15 8.35 6.28 -8.80
N PRO A 16 7.37 7.04 -9.35
CA PRO A 16 6.03 6.47 -9.53
C PRO A 16 6.00 5.29 -10.50
N GLU A 17 6.96 5.21 -11.41
CA GLU A 17 7.05 4.11 -12.35
C GLU A 17 7.35 2.78 -11.65
N ALA A 18 7.89 2.83 -10.43
CA ALA A 18 8.23 1.63 -9.67
C ALA A 18 7.10 1.16 -8.76
N VAL A 19 6.00 1.89 -8.71
CA VAL A 19 4.87 1.56 -7.83
C VAL A 19 4.04 0.46 -8.44
N THR A 20 3.80 -0.59 -7.69
CA THR A 20 2.92 -1.69 -8.10
C THR A 20 2.03 -2.05 -6.92
N VAL A 21 0.73 -2.13 -7.16
CA VAL A 21 -0.25 -2.55 -6.15
C VAL A 21 -0.87 -3.85 -6.63
N THR A 22 -0.66 -4.91 -5.88
CA THR A 22 -1.14 -6.24 -6.25
C THR A 22 -2.10 -6.77 -5.20
N PRO A 23 -3.36 -7.05 -5.57
CA PRO A 23 -4.29 -7.65 -4.62
C PRO A 23 -4.01 -9.15 -4.48
N VAL A 24 -3.97 -9.61 -3.24
CA VAL A 24 -3.78 -11.03 -2.93
C VAL A 24 -4.88 -11.42 -1.96
N GLU A 25 -5.57 -12.52 -2.24
CA GLU A 25 -6.63 -12.98 -1.35
C GLU A 25 -6.13 -14.09 -0.45
N ARG A 26 -6.41 -13.95 0.85
CA ARG A 26 -6.11 -14.97 1.85
C ARG A 26 -7.24 -15.02 2.86
N ASP A 27 -7.87 -16.19 2.99
CA ASP A 27 -8.87 -16.43 4.04
C ASP A 27 -9.94 -15.35 4.08
N GLY A 28 -10.41 -14.93 2.92
CA GLY A 28 -11.48 -13.93 2.83
C GLY A 28 -11.03 -12.50 3.01
N THR A 29 -9.73 -12.27 3.11
CA THR A 29 -9.17 -10.92 3.23
C THR A 29 -8.36 -10.61 1.97
N THR A 30 -8.57 -9.42 1.41
CA THR A 30 -7.76 -8.94 0.30
C THR A 30 -6.61 -8.13 0.86
N ILE A 31 -5.40 -8.58 0.57
CA ILE A 31 -4.19 -7.88 1.01
C ILE A 31 -3.61 -7.18 -0.22
N PHE A 32 -3.52 -5.86 -0.15
CA PHE A 32 -2.90 -5.10 -1.23
C PHE A 32 -1.41 -5.05 -0.95
N GLU A 33 -0.65 -5.72 -1.78
CA GLU A 33 0.81 -5.73 -1.68
C GLU A 33 1.36 -4.57 -2.48
N LEU A 34 2.06 -3.70 -1.80
CA LEU A 34 2.59 -2.48 -2.39
C LEU A 34 4.10 -2.63 -2.57
N ARG A 35 4.55 -2.49 -3.82
CA ARG A 35 5.97 -2.53 -4.14
C ARG A 35 6.41 -1.16 -4.59
N LEU A 36 7.54 -0.72 -4.08
CA LEU A 36 8.05 0.62 -4.28
C LEU A 36 9.54 0.58 -4.57
N HIS A 37 10.03 1.66 -5.16
CA HIS A 37 11.47 1.87 -5.21
C HIS A 37 11.99 1.94 -3.76
N PRO A 38 13.14 1.32 -3.46
CA PRO A 38 13.66 1.33 -2.09
C PRO A 38 13.79 2.73 -1.48
N ASP A 39 14.14 3.72 -2.30
CA ASP A 39 14.29 5.09 -1.82
C ASP A 39 12.96 5.70 -1.36
N ASP A 40 11.85 5.15 -1.82
CA ASP A 40 10.53 5.73 -1.53
C ASP A 40 9.80 5.05 -0.38
N VAL A 41 10.33 3.94 0.12
CA VAL A 41 9.64 3.20 1.18
C VAL A 41 9.41 4.10 2.40
N GLY A 42 10.43 4.85 2.80
CA GLY A 42 10.30 5.74 3.94
C GLY A 42 9.26 6.83 3.73
N LYS A 43 9.08 7.29 2.50
CA LYS A 43 8.10 8.33 2.21
C LYS A 43 6.67 7.83 2.39
N VAL A 44 6.44 6.56 2.04
CA VAL A 44 5.11 5.98 2.16
C VAL A 44 4.82 5.58 3.60
N ILE A 45 5.83 5.09 4.33
CA ILE A 45 5.66 4.78 5.73
C ILE A 45 5.41 6.07 6.52
N GLY A 46 6.20 7.10 6.24
CA GLY A 46 6.07 8.38 6.91
C GLY A 46 6.70 8.37 8.28
N ARG A 47 6.68 9.54 8.92
CA ARG A 47 7.26 9.68 10.25
C ARG A 47 6.52 8.79 11.23
N GLN A 48 7.24 7.89 11.89
CA GLN A 48 6.68 6.98 12.88
C GLN A 48 5.51 6.16 12.35
N GLY A 49 5.51 5.91 11.04
CA GLY A 49 4.46 5.12 10.43
C GLY A 49 3.14 5.84 10.22
N MET A 50 3.10 7.16 10.36
CA MET A 50 1.85 7.89 10.30
C MET A 50 1.17 7.81 8.94
N THR A 51 1.94 7.91 7.87
CA THR A 51 1.34 7.89 6.53
C THR A 51 0.76 6.51 6.20
N ILE A 52 1.54 5.46 6.45
CA ILE A 52 1.04 4.11 6.14
C ILE A 52 -0.15 3.74 7.02
N ASN A 53 -0.16 4.19 8.27
CA ASN A 53 -1.29 3.93 9.15
C ASN A 53 -2.53 4.69 8.71
N ALA A 54 -2.36 5.91 8.20
CA ALA A 54 -3.48 6.66 7.66
C ALA A 54 -4.06 5.97 6.42
N LEU A 55 -3.20 5.45 5.55
CA LEU A 55 -3.65 4.71 4.38
C LEU A 55 -4.42 3.46 4.78
N ARG A 56 -3.93 2.75 5.80
CA ARG A 56 -4.61 1.57 6.30
C ARG A 56 -5.98 1.91 6.88
N ALA A 57 -6.07 3.03 7.60
CA ALA A 57 -7.34 3.46 8.17
C ALA A 57 -8.37 3.80 7.10
N LEU A 58 -7.94 4.50 6.05
CA LEU A 58 -8.82 4.83 4.94
C LEU A 58 -9.27 3.57 4.20
N LEU A 59 -8.36 2.64 4.01
CA LEU A 59 -8.67 1.39 3.34
C LEU A 59 -9.68 0.59 4.15
N LEU A 60 -9.48 0.53 5.45
CA LEU A 60 -10.37 -0.20 6.34
C LEU A 60 -11.78 0.41 6.33
N ALA A 61 -11.85 1.73 6.39
CA ALA A 61 -13.14 2.42 6.37
C ALA A 61 -13.90 2.17 5.06
N GLY A 62 -13.18 2.25 3.94
CA GLY A 62 -13.80 2.03 2.64
C GLY A 62 -14.24 0.58 2.45
N SER A 63 -13.43 -0.37 2.91
CA SER A 63 -13.76 -1.77 2.76
C SER A 63 -14.90 -2.20 3.70
N ALA A 64 -14.95 -1.63 4.90
CA ALA A 64 -16.04 -1.94 5.82
C ALA A 64 -17.39 -1.55 5.24
N LYS A 65 -17.42 -0.44 4.52
CA LYS A 65 -18.64 0.03 3.89
C LYS A 65 -19.16 -0.95 2.83
N LYS A 66 -18.25 -1.68 2.19
CA LYS A 66 -18.58 -2.65 1.16
C LYS A 66 -18.73 -4.06 1.71
N GLY A 67 -18.47 -4.25 3.00
CA GLY A 67 -18.60 -5.56 3.61
C GLY A 67 -17.46 -6.50 3.28
N VAL A 68 -16.31 -5.97 2.87
CA VAL A 68 -15.14 -6.79 2.56
C VAL A 68 -14.01 -6.45 3.53
N ARG A 69 -13.04 -7.34 3.61
CA ARG A 69 -11.87 -7.11 4.45
C ARG A 69 -10.68 -6.83 3.57
N CYS A 70 -9.99 -5.74 3.86
CA CYS A 70 -8.80 -5.35 3.12
C CYS A 70 -7.69 -4.97 4.09
N SER A 71 -6.46 -5.22 3.67
CA SER A 71 -5.30 -4.74 4.40
C SER A 71 -4.24 -4.30 3.41
N LEU A 72 -3.19 -3.67 3.92
CA LEU A 72 -2.14 -3.12 3.09
C LEU A 72 -0.80 -3.53 3.66
N GLU A 73 0.07 -4.08 2.80
CA GLU A 73 1.41 -4.47 3.18
C GLU A 73 2.41 -3.89 2.20
N ILE A 74 3.53 -3.44 2.71
CA ILE A 74 4.64 -3.01 1.87
C ILE A 74 5.57 -4.21 1.71
N VAL A 75 5.81 -4.58 0.46
CA VAL A 75 6.72 -5.66 0.15
C VAL A 75 8.06 -5.05 -0.20
N GLU A 76 9.06 -5.32 0.62
CA GLU A 76 10.41 -4.87 0.35
C GLU A 76 11.14 -5.94 -0.40
N GLU A 77 11.56 -5.59 -1.60
CA GLU A 77 12.36 -6.50 -2.39
C GLU A 77 13.83 -6.24 -2.07
N LYS A 78 14.46 -7.23 -1.51
CA LYS A 78 15.89 -7.14 -1.28
C LYS A 78 16.60 -7.32 -2.61
N LEU A 79 17.56 -6.43 -2.85
CA LEU A 79 18.36 -6.58 -4.04
C LEU A 79 19.18 -7.84 -3.93
N ALA A 80 19.21 -8.60 -5.01
CA ALA A 80 20.04 -9.80 -5.07
C ALA A 80 21.52 -9.40 -4.99
N ARG A 81 22.28 -10.27 -4.42
CA ARG A 81 23.71 -10.02 -4.25
C ARG A 81 24.51 -10.92 -5.11
#